data_f3cdb2fe1641078692559e1454cc2c33
#
_entry.id   f3cdb2fe1641078692559e1454cc2c33
#
_cell.length_a   1.000
_cell.length_b   1.000
_cell.length_c   1.000
_cell.angle_alpha   90.00
_cell.angle_beta   90.00
_cell.angle_gamma   90.00
#
_symmetry.space_group_name_H-M   'P 1'
#
loop_
_entity.id
_entity.type
_entity.pdbx_description
1 polymer ?
#
loop_
_entity_poly.entity_id
_entity_poly.type
_entity_poly.pdbx_seq_one_letter_code
_entity_poly.pdbx_strand_id
1 'polypeptide(L)'
;LLRAKVIEGFIDSENWKLREVKVRNKDNLNKEFRTYNGRLNTAILDYLKEYRCDKDEALSLVDFIRNSVAKVDAVFGDEAFIRINKPGSTSINKTIAELQLVVLSKFDDDVVFNNNELIRRSFSEFLKNVDENIFIRGTNNTTNVEKRYEWGKHLSSILREV
;
A
#
# COMPACT_ATOMS: atom_id res chain seq x y z
N LEU A 1 -0.54 5.92 7.91
CA LEU A 1 0.41 4.82 8.13
C LEU A 1 -0.30 3.53 8.53
N LEU A 2 -1.09 3.49 9.61
CA LEU A 2 -1.86 2.30 10.02
C LEU A 2 -2.76 1.76 8.89
N ARG A 3 -3.41 2.65 8.14
CA ARG A 3 -4.18 2.29 6.95
C ARG A 3 -3.33 1.51 5.93
N ALA A 4 -2.12 1.96 5.63
CA ALA A 4 -1.22 1.28 4.70
C ALA A 4 -0.84 -0.12 5.21
N LYS A 5 -0.50 -0.25 6.51
CA LYS A 5 -0.18 -1.56 7.11
C LYS A 5 -1.35 -2.54 7.04
N VAL A 6 -2.56 -2.06 7.32
CA VAL A 6 -3.77 -2.91 7.26
C VAL A 6 -4.04 -3.37 5.83
N ILE A 7 -4.01 -2.46 4.86
CA ILE A 7 -4.23 -2.82 3.44
C ILE A 7 -3.10 -3.71 2.92
N GLU A 8 -1.84 -3.44 3.32
CA GLU A 8 -0.69 -4.27 2.97
C GLU A 8 -0.92 -5.75 3.25
N GLY A 9 -1.52 -6.07 4.40
CA GLY A 9 -1.87 -7.44 4.77
C GLY A 9 -2.86 -8.11 3.81
N PHE A 10 -3.73 -7.34 3.16
CA PHE A 10 -4.72 -7.86 2.21
C PHE A 10 -4.23 -7.92 0.76
N ILE A 11 -3.07 -7.36 0.44
CA ILE A 11 -2.53 -7.39 -0.92
C ILE A 11 -1.59 -8.58 -1.11
N ASP A 12 -1.92 -9.40 -2.08
CA ASP A 12 -1.03 -10.45 -2.57
C ASP A 12 0.02 -9.82 -3.50
N SER A 13 1.30 -9.95 -3.15
CA SER A 13 2.41 -9.37 -3.92
C SER A 13 2.71 -10.10 -5.24
N GLU A 14 2.20 -11.31 -5.45
CA GLU A 14 2.42 -12.04 -6.70
C GLU A 14 1.51 -11.54 -7.82
N ASN A 15 0.25 -11.27 -7.51
CA ASN A 15 -0.74 -10.87 -8.50
C ASN A 15 -1.36 -9.48 -8.27
N TRP A 16 -1.01 -8.82 -7.18
CA TRP A 16 -1.47 -7.48 -6.76
C TRP A 16 -2.99 -7.36 -6.60
N LYS A 17 -3.63 -8.46 -6.21
CA LYS A 17 -5.07 -8.53 -5.91
C LYS A 17 -5.32 -8.63 -4.42
N LEU A 18 -6.55 -8.33 -4.05
CA LEU A 18 -7.02 -8.57 -2.69
C LEU A 18 -7.08 -10.08 -2.41
N ARG A 19 -6.52 -10.49 -1.28
CA ARG A 19 -6.49 -11.87 -0.81
C ARG A 19 -7.25 -12.05 0.49
N GLU A 20 -7.56 -13.28 0.80
CA GLU A 20 -8.00 -13.67 2.13
C GLU A 20 -6.84 -13.67 3.12
N VAL A 21 -7.07 -13.13 4.30
CA VAL A 21 -6.09 -13.10 5.39
C VAL A 21 -6.55 -14.01 6.52
N LYS A 22 -5.64 -14.81 7.03
CA LYS A 22 -5.83 -15.58 8.25
C LYS A 22 -5.85 -14.64 9.44
N VAL A 23 -6.91 -14.65 10.22
CA VAL A 23 -7.02 -13.88 11.45
C VAL A 23 -6.68 -14.76 12.65
N ARG A 24 -5.89 -14.24 13.58
CA ARG A 24 -5.71 -14.84 14.90
C ARG A 24 -6.99 -14.60 15.70
N ASN A 25 -7.81 -15.61 15.87
CA ASN A 25 -8.86 -15.54 16.87
C ASN A 25 -8.28 -16.09 18.19
N LYS A 26 -8.04 -15.19 19.16
CA LYS A 26 -7.50 -15.58 20.48
C LYS A 26 -8.45 -16.44 21.28
N ASP A 27 -9.74 -16.38 20.98
CA ASP A 27 -10.80 -17.03 21.77
C ASP A 27 -11.35 -18.30 21.12
N ASN A 28 -10.98 -18.60 19.88
CA ASN A 28 -11.44 -19.81 19.17
C ASN A 28 -10.30 -20.44 18.37
N LEU A 29 -10.12 -21.75 18.54
CA LEU A 29 -9.19 -22.59 17.77
C LEU A 29 -9.54 -22.68 16.27
N ASN A 30 -10.66 -22.12 15.84
CA ASN A 30 -11.09 -22.08 14.46
C ASN A 30 -10.40 -20.92 13.73
N LYS A 31 -9.68 -21.28 12.66
CA LYS A 31 -9.03 -20.31 11.75
C LYS A 31 -10.11 -19.59 10.95
N GLU A 32 -10.36 -18.32 11.28
CA GLU A 32 -11.21 -17.46 10.46
C GLU A 32 -10.38 -16.84 9.35
N PHE A 33 -10.90 -16.86 8.13
CA PHE A 33 -10.36 -16.13 7.01
C PHE A 33 -11.18 -14.86 6.80
N ARG A 34 -10.52 -13.73 6.58
CA ARG A 34 -11.18 -12.46 6.27
C ARG A 34 -10.73 -11.94 4.92
N THR A 35 -11.69 -11.50 4.15
CA THR A 35 -11.47 -10.72 2.92
C THR A 35 -11.71 -9.25 3.17
N TYR A 36 -10.94 -8.40 2.50
CA TYR A 36 -11.23 -6.97 2.51
C TYR A 36 -12.55 -6.70 1.76
N ASN A 37 -13.52 -6.15 2.47
CA ASN A 37 -14.88 -5.92 1.97
C ASN A 37 -15.21 -4.43 1.70
N GLY A 38 -14.20 -3.59 1.55
CA GLY A 38 -14.38 -2.15 1.33
C GLY A 38 -14.63 -1.33 2.60
N ARG A 39 -14.68 -1.95 3.77
CA ARG A 39 -14.92 -1.27 5.06
C ARG A 39 -13.60 -1.06 5.82
N LEU A 40 -12.80 -0.11 5.37
CA LEU A 40 -11.47 0.13 5.94
C LEU A 40 -11.48 0.38 7.45
N ASN A 41 -12.43 1.18 7.95
CA ASN A 41 -12.50 1.45 9.39
C ASN A 41 -12.73 0.16 10.20
N THR A 42 -13.56 -0.75 9.70
CA THR A 42 -13.76 -2.06 10.31
C THR A 42 -12.48 -2.88 10.30
N ALA A 43 -11.79 -2.93 9.15
CA ALA A 43 -10.52 -3.64 9.04
C ALA A 43 -9.44 -3.10 9.99
N ILE A 44 -9.36 -1.77 10.15
CA ILE A 44 -8.45 -1.12 11.10
C ILE A 44 -8.82 -1.47 12.55
N LEU A 45 -10.10 -1.41 12.90
CA LEU A 45 -10.55 -1.76 14.26
C LEU A 45 -10.29 -3.22 14.58
N ASP A 46 -10.51 -4.11 13.63
CA ASP A 46 -10.24 -5.54 13.79
C ASP A 46 -8.74 -5.80 13.97
N TYR A 47 -7.89 -5.17 13.15
CA TYR A 47 -6.44 -5.23 13.31
C TYR A 47 -6.01 -4.74 14.70
N LEU A 48 -6.50 -3.59 15.15
CA LEU A 48 -6.16 -3.06 16.48
C LEU A 48 -6.63 -3.95 17.63
N LYS A 49 -7.79 -4.60 17.49
CA LYS A 49 -8.28 -5.56 18.51
C LYS A 49 -7.43 -6.83 18.55
N GLU A 50 -7.05 -7.34 17.38
CA GLU A 50 -6.27 -8.56 17.24
C GLU A 50 -4.86 -8.41 17.82
N TYR A 51 -4.20 -7.29 17.50
CA TYR A 51 -2.82 -7.04 17.89
C TYR A 51 -2.66 -6.10 19.09
N ARG A 52 -3.75 -5.87 19.83
CA ARG A 52 -3.70 -5.08 21.05
C ARG A 52 -2.68 -5.66 22.04
N CYS A 53 -1.74 -4.80 22.46
CA CYS A 53 -0.67 -5.18 23.39
C CYS A 53 0.30 -6.24 22.86
N ASP A 54 0.34 -6.48 21.56
CA ASP A 54 1.33 -7.35 20.93
C ASP A 54 2.58 -6.50 20.60
N LYS A 55 3.67 -6.77 21.34
CA LYS A 55 4.93 -6.03 21.21
C LYS A 55 5.60 -6.30 19.86
N ASP A 56 5.54 -7.53 19.38
CA ASP A 56 6.22 -7.93 18.15
C ASP A 56 5.51 -7.30 16.95
N GLU A 57 4.17 -7.24 16.98
CA GLU A 57 3.40 -6.54 15.94
C GLU A 57 3.64 -5.02 15.97
N ALA A 58 3.78 -4.42 17.16
CA ALA A 58 4.14 -3.00 17.28
C ALA A 58 5.53 -2.71 16.67
N LEU A 59 6.51 -3.56 16.89
CA LEU A 59 7.84 -3.45 16.28
C LEU A 59 7.75 -3.65 14.76
N SER A 60 7.03 -4.66 14.29
CA SER A 60 6.77 -4.89 12.86
C SER A 60 6.13 -3.68 12.19
N LEU A 61 5.18 -3.01 12.84
CA LEU A 61 4.57 -1.79 12.34
C LEU A 61 5.59 -0.64 12.22
N VAL A 62 6.45 -0.47 13.24
CA VAL A 62 7.51 0.55 13.22
C VAL A 62 8.50 0.30 12.07
N ASP A 63 8.93 -0.96 11.90
CA ASP A 63 9.85 -1.34 10.84
C ASP A 63 9.23 -1.17 9.46
N PHE A 64 7.97 -1.58 9.27
CA PHE A 64 7.22 -1.33 8.05
C PHE A 64 7.17 0.17 7.72
N ILE A 65 6.84 1.01 8.69
CA ILE A 65 6.75 2.46 8.50
C ILE A 65 8.12 3.02 8.10
N ARG A 66 9.17 2.70 8.87
CA ARG A 66 10.52 3.23 8.64
C ARG A 66 11.03 2.87 7.25
N ASN A 67 10.96 1.58 6.91
CA ASN A 67 11.48 1.07 5.65
C ASN A 67 10.67 1.59 4.44
N SER A 68 9.33 1.58 4.54
CA SER A 68 8.49 2.06 3.44
C SER A 68 8.63 3.57 3.22
N VAL A 69 8.74 4.37 4.28
CA VAL A 69 8.93 5.82 4.16
C VAL A 69 10.30 6.14 3.55
N ALA A 70 11.36 5.45 3.95
CA ALA A 70 12.69 5.64 3.36
C ALA A 70 12.70 5.35 1.84
N LYS A 71 12.03 4.29 1.41
CA LYS A 71 11.86 3.96 -0.02
C LYS A 71 11.07 5.02 -0.77
N VAL A 72 9.96 5.49 -0.20
CA VAL A 72 9.12 6.52 -0.82
C VAL A 72 9.90 7.84 -0.94
N ASP A 73 10.64 8.22 0.09
CA ASP A 73 11.47 9.42 0.07
C ASP A 73 12.57 9.33 -1.00
N ALA A 74 13.26 8.21 -1.09
CA ALA A 74 14.30 7.98 -2.10
C ALA A 74 13.76 8.07 -3.55
N VAL A 75 12.52 7.61 -3.79
CA VAL A 75 11.90 7.62 -5.12
C VAL A 75 11.28 8.98 -5.45
N PHE A 76 10.56 9.58 -4.52
CA PHE A 76 9.68 10.72 -4.79
C PHE A 76 10.16 12.04 -4.17
N GLY A 77 11.00 12.02 -3.12
CA GLY A 77 11.46 13.21 -2.43
C GLY A 77 10.31 14.13 -2.02
N ASP A 78 10.38 15.39 -2.39
CA ASP A 78 9.36 16.41 -2.09
C ASP A 78 7.99 16.13 -2.74
N GLU A 79 7.94 15.27 -3.75
CA GLU A 79 6.69 14.82 -4.41
C GLU A 79 6.05 13.61 -3.73
N ALA A 80 6.64 13.09 -2.64
CA ALA A 80 6.08 11.99 -1.88
C ALA A 80 4.66 12.31 -1.39
N PHE A 81 3.76 11.34 -1.56
CA PHE A 81 2.37 11.40 -1.07
C PHE A 81 1.47 12.45 -1.71
N ILE A 82 1.95 13.21 -2.68
CA ILE A 82 1.16 14.22 -3.39
C ILE A 82 0.75 13.75 -4.79
N ARG A 83 -0.21 14.46 -5.39
CA ARG A 83 -0.67 14.19 -6.75
C ARG A 83 0.21 14.93 -7.74
N ILE A 84 1.10 14.20 -8.39
CA ILE A 84 2.06 14.74 -9.36
C ILE A 84 1.36 15.44 -10.55
N ASN A 85 0.16 15.00 -10.93
CA ASN A 85 -0.58 15.56 -12.09
C ASN A 85 -1.37 16.84 -11.74
N LYS A 86 -1.30 17.34 -10.52
CA LYS A 86 -1.95 18.59 -10.14
C LYS A 86 -0.90 19.63 -9.78
N PRO A 87 -0.47 20.45 -10.75
CA PRO A 87 0.54 21.47 -10.53
C PRO A 87 0.19 22.37 -9.35
N GLY A 88 1.16 22.63 -8.47
CA GLY A 88 0.98 23.45 -7.27
C GLY A 88 0.22 22.78 -6.11
N SER A 89 -0.11 21.50 -6.22
CA SER A 89 -0.66 20.77 -5.07
C SER A 89 0.43 20.42 -4.09
N THR A 90 0.31 20.92 -2.87
CA THR A 90 1.17 20.55 -1.73
C THR A 90 0.44 19.65 -0.72
N SER A 91 -0.80 19.29 -1.03
CA SER A 91 -1.63 18.53 -0.11
C SER A 91 -1.36 17.04 -0.21
N ILE A 92 -1.07 16.41 0.92
CA ILE A 92 -0.92 14.95 1.04
C ILE A 92 -2.25 14.28 0.67
N ASN A 93 -2.18 13.36 -0.29
CA ASN A 93 -3.28 12.47 -0.62
C ASN A 93 -3.08 11.12 0.12
N LYS A 94 -3.96 10.85 1.08
CA LYS A 94 -3.88 9.64 1.92
C LYS A 94 -3.92 8.34 1.13
N THR A 95 -4.60 8.32 -0.01
CA THR A 95 -4.75 7.14 -0.85
C THR A 95 -3.49 6.92 -1.70
N ILE A 96 -2.86 8.00 -2.18
CA ILE A 96 -1.54 7.92 -2.84
C ILE A 96 -0.47 7.49 -1.83
N ALA A 97 -0.49 8.05 -0.62
CA ALA A 97 0.44 7.64 0.42
C ALA A 97 0.31 6.14 0.76
N GLU A 98 -0.93 5.63 0.88
CA GLU A 98 -1.17 4.20 1.04
C GLU A 98 -0.56 3.39 -0.10
N LEU A 99 -0.85 3.77 -1.34
CA LEU A 99 -0.38 3.06 -2.52
C LEU A 99 1.15 3.02 -2.60
N GLN A 100 1.81 4.17 -2.45
CA GLN A 100 3.28 4.26 -2.50
C GLN A 100 3.93 3.42 -1.39
N LEU A 101 3.46 3.53 -0.15
CA LEU A 101 4.00 2.79 0.99
C LEU A 101 3.83 1.27 0.81
N VAL A 102 2.64 0.83 0.41
CA VAL A 102 2.36 -0.60 0.27
C VAL A 102 3.10 -1.20 -0.92
N VAL A 103 3.09 -0.53 -2.08
CA VAL A 103 3.77 -1.07 -3.27
C VAL A 103 5.28 -1.16 -3.03
N LEU A 104 5.91 -0.09 -2.56
CA LEU A 104 7.36 -0.10 -2.35
C LEU A 104 7.80 -1.00 -1.20
N SER A 105 6.95 -1.29 -0.22
CA SER A 105 7.25 -2.25 0.84
C SER A 105 7.43 -3.68 0.35
N LYS A 106 6.93 -4.01 -0.84
CA LYS A 106 7.00 -5.37 -1.43
C LYS A 106 8.28 -5.65 -2.23
N PHE A 107 9.10 -4.65 -2.44
CA PHE A 107 10.38 -4.78 -3.15
C PHE A 107 11.55 -4.64 -2.17
N ASP A 108 12.64 -5.31 -2.46
CA ASP A 108 13.87 -5.20 -1.68
C ASP A 108 14.47 -3.79 -1.78
N ASP A 109 15.22 -3.38 -0.76
CA ASP A 109 15.81 -2.05 -0.67
C ASP A 109 16.71 -1.76 -1.87
N ASP A 110 17.59 -2.68 -2.22
CA ASP A 110 18.51 -2.55 -3.36
C ASP A 110 17.77 -2.37 -4.68
N VAL A 111 16.64 -3.08 -4.88
CA VAL A 111 15.81 -2.95 -6.07
C VAL A 111 15.23 -1.54 -6.16
N VAL A 112 14.72 -1.01 -5.06
CA VAL A 112 14.10 0.32 -5.04
C VAL A 112 15.15 1.42 -5.22
N PHE A 113 16.25 1.36 -4.46
CA PHE A 113 17.25 2.42 -4.47
C PHE A 113 18.05 2.49 -5.79
N ASN A 114 18.27 1.35 -6.46
CA ASN A 114 18.95 1.33 -7.76
C ASN A 114 18.04 1.70 -8.94
N ASN A 115 16.71 1.67 -8.77
CA ASN A 115 15.74 1.91 -9.85
C ASN A 115 14.78 3.08 -9.56
N ASN A 116 15.15 4.03 -8.69
CA ASN A 116 14.26 5.09 -8.22
C ASN A 116 13.65 5.92 -9.36
N GLU A 117 14.44 6.33 -10.37
CA GLU A 117 13.96 7.08 -11.52
C GLU A 117 12.97 6.29 -12.39
N LEU A 118 13.21 5.00 -12.58
CA LEU A 118 12.32 4.10 -13.33
C LEU A 118 10.98 3.96 -12.59
N ILE A 119 11.03 3.78 -11.27
CA ILE A 119 9.85 3.65 -10.42
C ILE A 119 9.04 4.95 -10.44
N ARG A 120 9.69 6.09 -10.32
CA ARG A 120 9.05 7.42 -10.37
C ARG A 120 8.36 7.64 -11.72
N ARG A 121 9.02 7.32 -12.83
CA ARG A 121 8.45 7.41 -14.18
C ARG A 121 7.23 6.51 -14.32
N SER A 122 7.34 5.25 -13.91
CA SER A 122 6.22 4.28 -13.92
C SER A 122 5.01 4.80 -13.15
N PHE A 123 5.21 5.40 -11.98
CA PHE A 123 4.14 5.99 -11.19
C PHE A 123 3.48 7.17 -11.89
N SER A 124 4.28 8.07 -12.48
CA SER A 124 3.77 9.21 -13.25
C SER A 124 2.93 8.77 -14.46
N GLU A 125 3.36 7.75 -15.18
CA GLU A 125 2.62 7.16 -16.30
C GLU A 125 1.31 6.52 -15.83
N PHE A 126 1.36 5.77 -14.74
CA PHE A 126 0.16 5.20 -14.13
C PHE A 126 -0.87 6.27 -13.78
N LEU A 127 -0.45 7.37 -13.14
CA LEU A 127 -1.35 8.45 -12.77
C LEU A 127 -1.97 9.20 -13.97
N LYS A 128 -1.30 9.21 -15.13
CA LYS A 128 -1.84 9.81 -16.36
C LYS A 128 -2.92 8.95 -17.01
N ASN A 129 -2.83 7.64 -16.85
CA ASN A 129 -3.68 6.67 -17.55
C ASN A 129 -4.84 6.14 -16.70
N VAL A 130 -4.83 6.37 -15.41
CA VAL A 130 -5.87 5.87 -14.50
C VAL A 130 -6.95 6.92 -14.24
N ASP A 131 -8.18 6.46 -14.02
CA ASP A 131 -9.27 7.33 -13.59
C ASP A 131 -8.95 7.96 -12.22
N GLU A 132 -8.86 9.28 -12.19
CA GLU A 132 -8.57 10.08 -11.01
C GLU A 132 -9.54 9.80 -9.85
N ASN A 133 -10.77 9.42 -10.14
CA ASN A 133 -11.78 9.14 -9.11
C ASN A 133 -11.40 8.03 -8.15
N ILE A 134 -10.55 7.08 -8.55
CA ILE A 134 -10.09 6.02 -7.65
C ILE A 134 -9.30 6.54 -6.45
N PHE A 135 -8.78 7.78 -6.53
CA PHE A 135 -8.04 8.45 -5.44
C PHE A 135 -8.88 9.47 -4.66
N ILE A 136 -10.11 9.77 -5.12
CA ILE A 136 -10.93 10.83 -4.55
C ILE A 136 -12.25 10.31 -4.00
N ARG A 137 -12.93 9.42 -4.72
CA ARG A 137 -14.28 8.93 -4.40
C ARG A 137 -14.29 7.42 -4.27
N GLY A 138 -15.01 6.93 -3.25
CA GLY A 138 -15.14 5.49 -3.03
C GLY A 138 -13.76 4.80 -2.85
N THR A 139 -12.79 5.51 -2.28
CA THR A 139 -11.39 5.08 -2.20
C THR A 139 -11.19 3.77 -1.45
N ASN A 140 -12.17 3.35 -0.67
CA ASN A 140 -12.11 2.13 0.14
C ASN A 140 -12.85 0.95 -0.48
N ASN A 141 -13.60 1.14 -1.59
CA ASN A 141 -14.27 0.01 -2.22
C ASN A 141 -13.23 -0.93 -2.88
N THR A 142 -13.55 -2.21 -2.94
CA THR A 142 -12.64 -3.25 -3.43
C THR A 142 -12.14 -2.99 -4.85
N THR A 143 -13.04 -2.60 -5.75
CA THR A 143 -12.71 -2.30 -7.15
C THR A 143 -11.68 -1.17 -7.27
N ASN A 144 -11.86 -0.06 -6.52
CA ASN A 144 -10.92 1.06 -6.58
C ASN A 144 -9.59 0.70 -5.89
N VAL A 145 -9.62 -0.12 -4.85
CA VAL A 145 -8.40 -0.66 -4.24
C VAL A 145 -7.63 -1.48 -5.27
N GLU A 146 -8.26 -2.45 -5.91
CA GLU A 146 -7.60 -3.30 -6.93
C GLU A 146 -7.05 -2.49 -8.09
N LYS A 147 -7.82 -1.54 -8.64
CA LYS A 147 -7.35 -0.65 -9.72
C LYS A 147 -6.10 0.15 -9.34
N ARG A 148 -5.97 0.60 -8.09
CA ARG A 148 -4.77 1.28 -7.64
C ARG A 148 -3.56 0.36 -7.63
N TYR A 149 -3.71 -0.87 -7.19
CA TYR A 149 -2.61 -1.83 -7.12
C TYR A 149 -2.21 -2.43 -8.48
N GLU A 150 -2.91 -2.10 -9.57
CA GLU A 150 -2.43 -2.32 -10.94
C GLU A 150 -1.05 -1.66 -11.18
N TRP A 151 -0.75 -0.55 -10.51
CA TRP A 151 0.60 0.03 -10.55
C TRP A 151 1.66 -0.93 -10.01
N GLY A 152 1.41 -1.61 -8.90
CA GLY A 152 2.34 -2.59 -8.35
C GLY A 152 2.59 -3.74 -9.31
N LYS A 153 1.54 -4.21 -9.98
CA LYS A 153 1.63 -5.25 -11.01
C LYS A 153 2.50 -4.81 -12.19
N HIS A 154 2.25 -3.60 -12.70
CA HIS A 154 3.03 -3.02 -13.79
C HIS A 154 4.49 -2.82 -13.40
N LEU A 155 4.74 -2.27 -12.20
CA LEU A 155 6.08 -2.07 -11.67
C LEU A 155 6.84 -3.39 -11.52
N SER A 156 6.19 -4.44 -11.01
CA SER A 156 6.79 -5.78 -10.91
C SER A 156 7.20 -6.35 -12.27
N SER A 157 6.45 -6.06 -13.32
CA SER A 157 6.82 -6.47 -14.68
C SER A 157 8.07 -5.75 -15.17
N ILE A 158 8.12 -4.43 -15.01
CA ILE A 158 9.25 -3.60 -15.46
C ILE A 158 10.55 -3.99 -14.73
N LEU A 159 10.47 -4.18 -13.40
CA LEU A 159 11.65 -4.47 -12.58
C LEU A 159 12.20 -5.90 -12.75
N ARG A 160 11.46 -6.80 -13.40
CA ARG A 160 11.96 -8.13 -13.77
C ARG A 160 12.79 -8.13 -15.07
N GLU A 161 12.66 -7.09 -15.85
CA GLU A 161 13.35 -6.94 -17.15
C GLU A 161 14.69 -6.22 -17.02
N VAL A 162 15.01 -5.71 -15.83
CA VAL A 162 16.25 -4.98 -15.49
C VAL A 162 17.16 -5.85 -14.63
#